data_beac415a8c52ba11a69c39e21dc82d91
#
_entry.id   beac415a8c52ba11a69c39e21dc82d91
#
_cell.length_a   1.000
_cell.length_b   1.000
_cell.length_c   1.000
_cell.angle_alpha   90.00
_cell.angle_beta   90.00
_cell.angle_gamma   90.00
#
_symmetry.space_group_name_H-M   'P 1'
#
loop_
_entity.id
_entity.type
_entity.pdbx_description
1 polymer ?
#
loop_
_entity_poly.entity_id
_entity_poly.type
_entity_poly.pdbx_seq_one_letter_code
_entity_poly.pdbx_strand_id
1 'polypeptide(L)'
;MTSEAIKWNFSSYTDNKGRTYIISYYNRWDPVKKQSRVAKRIHVGRLNSDTGEVSLSKSFLEANPNYVGEHVFYECNALVIRTEADAETIKQEAQKDLDWRCDCVSFGLTYACWEVAKKSGILFNLKSVFGEEIGTELLRLAIYQLCSHSMAMQNYEDWLAMNYLPEASPLSSQKISTILAKVSQENIDQYFKLRHERVTEDHLKKEEEAKKQNLQLSPMMMAIDSTSISTWSETIDNATYGHAKQDDFLKQVNLTFCIDYFTGDLCYAYESEGSVNDMSLFADILMRMQNVGLDLTKTLLATDRGYASILNIQKMINCNC
;
A
#
# COMPACT_ATOMS: atom_id res chain seq x y z
N MET A 1 16.18 52.10 -38.26
CA MET A 1 15.89 50.70 -37.80
C MET A 1 15.01 50.82 -36.57
N THR A 2 13.72 50.66 -36.77
CA THR A 2 12.75 50.65 -35.65
C THR A 2 13.01 49.42 -34.82
N SER A 3 13.39 49.59 -33.54
CA SER A 3 13.50 48.50 -32.57
C SER A 3 12.10 47.91 -32.36
N GLU A 4 11.82 46.77 -32.96
CA GLU A 4 10.61 46.03 -32.64
C GLU A 4 10.62 45.77 -31.13
N ALA A 5 9.57 46.22 -30.43
CA ALA A 5 9.39 45.99 -29.01
C ALA A 5 9.33 44.48 -28.78
N ILE A 6 10.23 43.96 -27.93
CA ILE A 6 10.28 42.55 -27.61
C ILE A 6 8.98 42.15 -26.91
N LYS A 7 8.20 41.25 -27.52
CA LYS A 7 6.97 40.72 -26.96
C LYS A 7 7.31 39.61 -25.97
N TRP A 8 7.05 39.85 -24.69
CA TRP A 8 7.16 38.86 -23.62
C TRP A 8 5.90 38.01 -23.51
N ASN A 9 6.08 36.72 -23.38
CA ASN A 9 5.02 35.75 -23.13
C ASN A 9 5.15 35.22 -21.69
N PHE A 10 4.03 34.80 -21.10
CA PHE A 10 4.00 34.16 -19.80
C PHE A 10 3.58 32.71 -19.92
N SER A 11 4.07 31.86 -19.06
CA SER A 11 3.70 30.46 -18.97
C SER A 11 3.86 29.97 -17.55
N SER A 12 3.12 28.95 -17.18
CA SER A 12 3.26 28.27 -15.90
C SER A 12 3.96 26.92 -16.06
N TYR A 13 4.63 26.46 -15.01
CA TYR A 13 5.11 25.08 -14.88
C TYR A 13 5.01 24.64 -13.43
N THR A 14 4.79 23.34 -13.22
CA THR A 14 4.70 22.72 -11.89
C THR A 14 5.96 21.89 -11.62
N ASP A 15 6.55 22.05 -10.46
CA ASP A 15 7.71 21.26 -10.03
C ASP A 15 7.29 19.87 -9.52
N ASN A 16 8.27 18.99 -9.28
CA ASN A 16 8.04 17.63 -8.77
C ASN A 16 7.44 17.58 -7.35
N LYS A 17 7.31 18.75 -6.69
CA LYS A 17 6.68 18.89 -5.37
C LYS A 17 5.28 19.51 -5.47
N GLY A 18 4.68 19.57 -6.66
CA GLY A 18 3.36 20.12 -6.89
C GLY A 18 3.26 21.65 -6.83
N ARG A 19 4.36 22.38 -6.77
CA ARG A 19 4.35 23.84 -6.69
C ARG A 19 4.40 24.44 -8.09
N THR A 20 3.47 25.35 -8.38
CA THR A 20 3.37 26.01 -9.68
C THR A 20 4.07 27.35 -9.68
N TYR A 21 4.84 27.60 -10.71
CA TYR A 21 5.61 28.84 -10.91
C TYR A 21 5.27 29.49 -12.23
N ILE A 22 5.31 30.81 -12.25
CA ILE A 22 5.16 31.62 -13.47
C ILE A 22 6.52 32.06 -13.98
N ILE A 23 6.71 31.90 -15.28
CA ILE A 23 7.89 32.37 -16.00
C ILE A 23 7.46 33.34 -17.10
N SER A 24 8.29 34.32 -17.37
CA SER A 24 8.19 35.16 -18.53
C SER A 24 9.32 34.84 -19.49
N TYR A 25 9.01 34.77 -20.79
CA TYR A 25 9.98 34.44 -21.81
C TYR A 25 9.68 35.17 -23.12
N TYR A 26 10.70 35.33 -23.95
CA TYR A 26 10.51 35.73 -25.33
C TYR A 26 11.27 34.81 -26.28
N ASN A 27 10.72 34.66 -27.46
CA ASN A 27 11.29 33.84 -28.52
C ASN A 27 12.06 34.69 -29.53
N ARG A 28 13.15 34.15 -30.05
CA ARG A 28 13.91 34.71 -31.17
C ARG A 28 14.01 33.67 -32.27
N TRP A 29 13.87 34.12 -33.50
CA TRP A 29 14.05 33.27 -34.68
C TRP A 29 15.52 32.87 -34.82
N ASP A 30 15.78 31.56 -34.92
CA ASP A 30 17.10 31.00 -35.23
C ASP A 30 17.17 30.71 -36.76
N PRO A 31 17.92 31.51 -37.54
CA PRO A 31 17.97 31.36 -38.97
C PRO A 31 18.69 30.07 -39.41
N VAL A 32 19.60 29.55 -38.60
CA VAL A 32 20.34 28.33 -38.89
C VAL A 32 19.45 27.10 -38.74
N LYS A 33 18.68 27.05 -37.66
CA LYS A 33 17.79 25.94 -37.37
C LYS A 33 16.37 26.13 -37.93
N LYS A 34 16.09 27.27 -38.55
CA LYS A 34 14.78 27.62 -39.13
C LYS A 34 13.60 27.42 -38.17
N GLN A 35 13.80 27.77 -36.87
CA GLN A 35 12.78 27.63 -35.84
C GLN A 35 12.86 28.75 -34.79
N SER A 36 11.72 29.04 -34.16
CA SER A 36 11.67 29.98 -33.03
C SER A 36 12.15 29.31 -31.77
N ARG A 37 13.06 29.93 -31.02
CA ARG A 37 13.61 29.43 -29.77
C ARG A 37 13.49 30.46 -28.66
N VAL A 38 13.33 29.97 -27.45
CA VAL A 38 13.37 30.81 -26.25
C VAL A 38 14.75 31.46 -26.16
N ALA A 39 14.81 32.76 -26.29
CA ALA A 39 16.03 33.55 -26.22
C ALA A 39 16.38 33.94 -24.76
N LYS A 40 15.36 34.24 -23.97
CA LYS A 40 15.53 34.56 -22.55
C LYS A 40 14.31 34.07 -21.77
N ARG A 41 14.54 33.62 -20.55
CA ARG A 41 13.51 33.21 -19.58
C ARG A 41 13.79 33.89 -18.25
N ILE A 42 12.74 34.41 -17.61
CA ILE A 42 12.82 35.09 -16.32
C ILE A 42 11.81 34.43 -15.40
N HIS A 43 12.21 34.15 -14.18
CA HIS A 43 11.31 33.67 -13.14
C HIS A 43 10.49 34.85 -12.59
N VAL A 44 9.16 34.76 -12.70
CA VAL A 44 8.22 35.79 -12.26
C VAL A 44 7.86 35.63 -10.79
N GLY A 45 7.39 34.44 -10.42
CA GLY A 45 6.94 34.19 -9.05
C GLY A 45 6.29 32.84 -8.90
N ARG A 46 5.70 32.61 -7.75
CA ARG A 46 4.96 31.38 -7.41
C ARG A 46 3.46 31.63 -7.50
N LEU A 47 2.76 30.78 -8.22
CA LEU A 47 1.30 30.80 -8.34
C LEU A 47 0.67 30.10 -7.12
N ASN A 48 -0.33 30.73 -6.54
CA ASN A 48 -1.27 30.08 -5.65
C ASN A 48 -2.35 29.42 -6.52
N SER A 49 -2.40 28.10 -6.55
CA SER A 49 -3.31 27.34 -7.42
C SER A 49 -4.78 27.53 -7.06
N ASP A 50 -5.08 27.87 -5.81
CA ASP A 50 -6.46 28.02 -5.32
C ASP A 50 -7.04 29.40 -5.66
N THR A 51 -6.22 30.44 -5.56
CA THR A 51 -6.67 31.83 -5.78
C THR A 51 -6.26 32.40 -7.14
N GLY A 52 -5.28 31.80 -7.83
CA GLY A 52 -4.67 32.37 -9.03
C GLY A 52 -3.73 33.55 -8.77
N GLU A 53 -3.51 33.94 -7.49
CA GLU A 53 -2.61 35.04 -7.11
C GLU A 53 -1.14 34.62 -7.22
N VAL A 54 -0.29 35.50 -7.69
CA VAL A 54 1.14 35.25 -7.92
C VAL A 54 1.97 35.98 -6.89
N SER A 55 2.69 35.24 -6.05
CA SER A 55 3.74 35.81 -5.19
C SER A 55 4.97 36.12 -6.02
N LEU A 56 5.17 37.39 -6.37
CA LEU A 56 6.23 37.84 -7.27
C LEU A 56 7.61 37.72 -6.64
N SER A 57 8.62 37.37 -7.44
CA SER A 57 10.01 37.29 -6.99
C SER A 57 10.63 38.69 -6.88
N LYS A 58 11.58 38.86 -5.93
CA LYS A 58 12.27 40.12 -5.76
C LYS A 58 12.93 40.65 -7.03
N SER A 59 13.60 39.79 -7.77
CA SER A 59 14.26 40.14 -9.05
C SER A 59 13.29 40.59 -10.13
N PHE A 60 12.06 40.06 -10.13
CA PHE A 60 11.03 40.49 -11.06
C PHE A 60 10.46 41.86 -10.65
N LEU A 61 10.22 42.09 -9.37
CA LEU A 61 9.75 43.36 -8.83
C LEU A 61 10.76 44.49 -9.05
N GLU A 62 12.06 44.25 -8.85
CA GLU A 62 13.13 45.21 -9.14
C GLU A 62 13.14 45.64 -10.64
N ALA A 63 12.87 44.70 -11.53
CA ALA A 63 12.79 44.97 -12.99
C ALA A 63 11.45 45.58 -13.44
N ASN A 64 10.38 45.44 -12.62
CA ASN A 64 9.02 45.87 -12.95
C ASN A 64 8.36 46.56 -11.73
N PRO A 65 8.75 47.78 -11.39
CA PRO A 65 8.30 48.46 -10.18
C PRO A 65 6.78 48.71 -10.11
N ASN A 66 6.10 48.70 -11.24
CA ASN A 66 4.64 48.86 -11.33
C ASN A 66 3.82 47.76 -10.69
N TYR A 67 4.46 46.66 -10.29
CA TYR A 67 3.78 45.54 -9.58
C TYR A 67 4.06 45.58 -8.07
N VAL A 68 4.83 46.53 -7.57
CA VAL A 68 5.16 46.61 -6.14
C VAL A 68 3.96 47.05 -5.33
N GLY A 69 3.51 46.20 -4.41
CA GLY A 69 2.36 46.48 -3.55
C GLY A 69 1.00 46.11 -4.19
N GLU A 70 1.00 45.60 -5.40
CA GLU A 70 -0.20 45.25 -6.12
C GLU A 70 -0.56 43.75 -5.96
N HIS A 71 -1.86 43.41 -5.98
CA HIS A 71 -2.35 42.04 -6.07
C HIS A 71 -2.32 41.59 -7.52
N VAL A 72 -1.41 40.64 -7.83
CA VAL A 72 -1.16 40.18 -9.19
C VAL A 72 -1.66 38.77 -9.38
N PHE A 73 -2.48 38.56 -10.38
CA PHE A 73 -3.09 37.28 -10.74
C PHE A 73 -2.57 36.80 -12.11
N TYR A 74 -2.54 35.48 -12.30
CA TYR A 74 -2.17 34.88 -13.57
C TYR A 74 -3.42 34.32 -14.26
N GLU A 75 -3.83 34.97 -15.35
CA GLU A 75 -5.03 34.63 -16.09
C GLU A 75 -4.75 34.69 -17.58
N CYS A 76 -5.25 33.72 -18.34
CA CYS A 76 -5.13 33.66 -19.81
C CYS A 76 -3.70 33.93 -20.33
N ASN A 77 -2.68 33.37 -19.67
CA ASN A 77 -1.26 33.57 -19.97
C ASN A 77 -0.79 35.04 -19.87
N ALA A 78 -1.39 35.82 -18.97
CA ALA A 78 -1.01 37.20 -18.67
C ALA A 78 -1.01 37.44 -17.15
N LEU A 79 -0.29 38.49 -16.73
CA LEU A 79 -0.38 39.01 -15.37
C LEU A 79 -1.42 40.13 -15.34
N VAL A 80 -2.38 40.02 -14.43
CA VAL A 80 -3.46 40.98 -14.23
C VAL A 80 -3.36 41.56 -12.82
N ILE A 81 -3.37 42.90 -12.69
CA ILE A 81 -3.45 43.58 -11.40
C ILE A 81 -4.93 43.72 -11.03
N ARG A 82 -5.27 43.36 -9.80
CA ARG A 82 -6.62 43.49 -9.24
C ARG A 82 -6.61 44.34 -7.98
N THR A 83 -7.75 44.95 -7.66
CA THR A 83 -7.87 45.72 -6.41
C THR A 83 -7.87 44.79 -5.21
N GLU A 84 -7.57 45.35 -4.03
CA GLU A 84 -7.57 44.61 -2.76
C GLU A 84 -8.96 43.98 -2.49
N ALA A 85 -10.04 44.68 -2.79
CA ALA A 85 -11.41 44.19 -2.65
C ALA A 85 -11.70 42.98 -3.57
N ASP A 86 -11.21 43.01 -4.82
CA ASP A 86 -11.33 41.88 -5.73
C ASP A 86 -10.51 40.66 -5.27
N ALA A 87 -9.30 40.92 -4.75
CA ALA A 87 -8.42 39.87 -4.21
C ALA A 87 -9.01 39.20 -2.97
N GLU A 88 -9.63 39.97 -2.08
CA GLU A 88 -10.34 39.43 -0.90
C GLU A 88 -11.56 38.62 -1.31
N THR A 89 -12.33 39.10 -2.31
CA THR A 89 -13.50 38.37 -2.83
C THR A 89 -13.09 37.01 -3.40
N ILE A 90 -12.04 36.97 -4.21
CA ILE A 90 -11.49 35.71 -4.78
C ILE A 90 -11.04 34.75 -3.68
N LYS A 91 -10.36 35.26 -2.63
CA LYS A 91 -9.93 34.45 -1.49
C LYS A 91 -11.13 33.88 -0.71
N GLN A 92 -12.18 34.68 -0.51
CA GLN A 92 -13.41 34.22 0.17
C GLN A 92 -14.17 33.20 -0.67
N GLU A 93 -14.23 33.35 -2.00
CA GLU A 93 -14.85 32.37 -2.89
C GLU A 93 -14.06 31.06 -2.91
N ALA A 94 -12.73 31.13 -3.04
CA ALA A 94 -11.88 29.96 -2.95
C ALA A 94 -11.99 29.23 -1.61
N GLN A 95 -12.15 29.99 -0.50
CA GLN A 95 -12.38 29.40 0.83
C GLN A 95 -13.76 28.75 0.92
N LYS A 96 -14.80 29.37 0.33
CA LYS A 96 -16.15 28.76 0.26
C LYS A 96 -16.15 27.47 -0.54
N ASP A 97 -15.42 27.42 -1.66
CA ASP A 97 -15.28 26.21 -2.46
C ASP A 97 -14.58 25.09 -1.69
N LEU A 98 -13.60 25.42 -0.83
CA LEU A 98 -12.98 24.47 0.10
C LEU A 98 -13.97 23.96 1.17
N ASP A 99 -14.82 24.85 1.72
CA ASP A 99 -15.83 24.49 2.72
C ASP A 99 -16.96 23.61 2.14
N TRP A 100 -17.18 23.62 0.82
CA TRP A 100 -18.17 22.78 0.12
C TRP A 100 -17.57 21.51 -0.49
N ARG A 101 -16.27 21.24 -0.33
CA ARG A 101 -15.68 19.96 -0.73
C ARG A 101 -16.28 18.86 0.13
N CYS A 102 -17.22 18.13 -0.42
CA CYS A 102 -17.69 16.88 0.15
C CYS A 102 -16.63 15.81 -0.14
N ASP A 103 -15.89 15.39 0.87
CA ASP A 103 -14.98 14.27 0.75
C ASP A 103 -15.80 12.99 0.56
N CYS A 104 -15.93 12.56 -0.68
CA CYS A 104 -16.58 11.30 -1.00
C CYS A 104 -15.54 10.19 -0.99
N VAL A 105 -15.61 9.30 0.00
CA VAL A 105 -14.70 8.16 0.13
C VAL A 105 -15.44 6.85 -0.09
N SER A 106 -14.75 5.87 -0.67
CA SER A 106 -15.23 4.51 -0.79
C SER A 106 -15.27 3.85 0.59
N PHE A 107 -16.43 3.34 1.02
CA PHE A 107 -16.62 2.83 2.38
C PHE A 107 -16.80 1.30 2.44
N GLY A 108 -17.54 0.70 1.50
CA GLY A 108 -18.13 -0.63 1.69
C GLY A 108 -17.14 -1.75 1.90
N LEU A 109 -16.16 -1.91 0.98
CA LEU A 109 -15.24 -3.05 0.98
C LEU A 109 -14.26 -3.00 2.16
N THR A 110 -13.65 -1.86 2.39
CA THR A 110 -12.67 -1.66 3.48
C THR A 110 -13.30 -1.88 4.85
N TYR A 111 -14.52 -1.38 5.05
CA TYR A 111 -15.27 -1.58 6.30
C TYR A 111 -15.66 -3.05 6.50
N ALA A 112 -16.10 -3.74 5.44
CA ALA A 112 -16.40 -5.16 5.51
C ALA A 112 -15.18 -5.98 5.90
N CYS A 113 -14.02 -5.74 5.28
CA CYS A 113 -12.76 -6.39 5.64
C CYS A 113 -12.36 -6.13 7.10
N TRP A 114 -12.52 -4.90 7.57
CA TRP A 114 -12.27 -4.52 8.96
C TRP A 114 -13.16 -5.29 9.94
N GLU A 115 -14.46 -5.33 9.70
CA GLU A 115 -15.41 -6.04 10.56
C GLU A 115 -15.21 -7.56 10.53
N VAL A 116 -14.86 -8.14 9.39
CA VAL A 116 -14.48 -9.55 9.31
C VAL A 116 -13.23 -9.82 10.14
N ALA A 117 -12.19 -9.00 10.02
CA ALA A 117 -10.97 -9.16 10.80
C ALA A 117 -11.19 -9.04 12.32
N LYS A 118 -12.12 -8.17 12.75
CA LYS A 118 -12.54 -8.09 14.16
C LYS A 118 -13.25 -9.37 14.61
N LYS A 119 -14.26 -9.82 13.87
CA LYS A 119 -15.08 -10.99 14.21
C LYS A 119 -14.27 -12.27 14.19
N SER A 120 -13.39 -12.45 13.22
CA SER A 120 -12.49 -13.63 13.14
C SER A 120 -11.36 -13.61 14.17
N GLY A 121 -11.18 -12.50 14.92
CA GLY A 121 -10.14 -12.32 15.92
C GLY A 121 -8.75 -12.01 15.36
N ILE A 122 -8.62 -11.76 14.06
CA ILE A 122 -7.35 -11.36 13.44
C ILE A 122 -6.81 -10.08 14.10
N LEU A 123 -7.66 -9.05 14.26
CA LEU A 123 -7.26 -7.81 14.92
C LEU A 123 -6.82 -8.04 16.37
N PHE A 124 -7.55 -8.87 17.10
CA PHE A 124 -7.18 -9.20 18.49
C PHE A 124 -5.80 -9.86 18.56
N ASN A 125 -5.55 -10.86 17.71
CA ASN A 125 -4.27 -11.57 17.69
C ASN A 125 -3.10 -10.66 17.27
N LEU A 126 -3.30 -9.79 16.28
CA LEU A 126 -2.29 -8.80 15.89
C LEU A 126 -1.97 -7.84 17.03
N LYS A 127 -2.99 -7.31 17.72
CA LYS A 127 -2.78 -6.44 18.90
C LYS A 127 -2.08 -7.16 20.04
N SER A 128 -2.41 -8.42 20.29
CA SER A 128 -1.79 -9.22 21.35
C SER A 128 -0.29 -9.47 21.10
N VAL A 129 0.11 -9.62 19.84
CA VAL A 129 1.50 -9.90 19.46
C VAL A 129 2.33 -8.64 19.29
N PHE A 130 1.79 -7.65 18.60
CA PHE A 130 2.53 -6.44 18.16
C PHE A 130 2.22 -5.20 19.00
N GLY A 131 1.27 -5.29 19.94
CA GLY A 131 0.75 -4.15 20.68
C GLY A 131 -0.36 -3.42 19.91
N GLU A 132 -1.10 -2.56 20.62
CA GLU A 132 -2.32 -1.91 20.15
C GLU A 132 -2.10 -1.10 18.86
N GLU A 133 -1.08 -0.27 18.82
CA GLU A 133 -0.79 0.62 17.68
C GLU A 133 -0.30 -0.17 16.46
N ILE A 134 0.77 -0.96 16.62
CA ILE A 134 1.40 -1.67 15.50
C ILE A 134 0.47 -2.73 14.94
N GLY A 135 -0.22 -3.50 15.80
CA GLY A 135 -1.15 -4.53 15.35
C GLY A 135 -2.31 -3.96 14.56
N THR A 136 -2.79 -2.77 14.94
CA THR A 136 -3.83 -2.05 14.19
C THR A 136 -3.33 -1.58 12.83
N GLU A 137 -2.14 -1.00 12.77
CA GLU A 137 -1.55 -0.54 11.51
C GLU A 137 -1.23 -1.71 10.56
N LEU A 138 -0.76 -2.84 11.06
CA LEU A 138 -0.54 -4.04 10.25
C LEU A 138 -1.84 -4.53 9.61
N LEU A 139 -2.96 -4.53 10.34
CA LEU A 139 -4.26 -4.85 9.76
C LEU A 139 -4.68 -3.86 8.68
N ARG A 140 -4.48 -2.56 8.91
CA ARG A 140 -4.81 -1.51 7.94
C ARG A 140 -4.01 -1.67 6.65
N LEU A 141 -2.72 -1.94 6.75
CA LEU A 141 -1.86 -2.21 5.60
C LEU A 141 -2.27 -3.49 4.85
N ALA A 142 -2.69 -4.54 5.57
CA ALA A 142 -3.22 -5.76 4.96
C ALA A 142 -4.53 -5.50 4.19
N ILE A 143 -5.46 -4.72 4.78
CA ILE A 143 -6.70 -4.31 4.11
C ILE A 143 -6.39 -3.44 2.88
N TYR A 144 -5.42 -2.51 2.99
CA TYR A 144 -4.96 -1.74 1.85
C TYR A 144 -4.48 -2.65 0.71
N GLN A 145 -3.60 -3.61 0.97
CA GLN A 145 -3.11 -4.54 -0.04
C GLN A 145 -4.23 -5.33 -0.71
N LEU A 146 -5.18 -5.81 0.09
CA LEU A 146 -6.32 -6.57 -0.41
C LEU A 146 -7.24 -5.70 -1.28
N CYS A 147 -7.59 -4.49 -0.83
CA CYS A 147 -8.58 -3.63 -1.48
C CYS A 147 -8.01 -2.80 -2.64
N SER A 148 -6.69 -2.61 -2.70
CA SER A 148 -6.00 -1.88 -3.76
C SER A 148 -5.51 -2.76 -4.90
N HIS A 149 -5.81 -4.06 -4.87
CA HIS A 149 -5.27 -5.04 -5.82
C HIS A 149 -3.74 -5.06 -5.86
N SER A 150 -3.11 -5.06 -4.68
CA SER A 150 -1.65 -5.14 -4.49
C SER A 150 -0.87 -3.94 -5.04
N MET A 151 -1.43 -2.73 -4.91
CA MET A 151 -0.67 -1.50 -5.20
C MET A 151 0.55 -1.36 -4.27
N ALA A 152 1.58 -0.70 -4.76
CA ALA A 152 2.79 -0.45 -3.99
C ALA A 152 2.50 0.34 -2.70
N MET A 153 3.17 0.00 -1.58
CA MET A 153 2.95 0.61 -0.26
C MET A 153 3.14 2.14 -0.24
N GLN A 154 3.94 2.68 -1.16
CA GLN A 154 4.13 4.13 -1.29
C GLN A 154 2.86 4.90 -1.68
N ASN A 155 1.86 4.21 -2.23
CA ASN A 155 0.59 4.81 -2.66
C ASN A 155 -0.49 4.75 -1.56
N TYR A 156 -0.14 4.26 -0.37
CA TYR A 156 -1.10 4.10 0.74
C TYR A 156 -1.79 5.42 1.12
N GLU A 157 -1.03 6.52 1.20
CA GLU A 157 -1.55 7.83 1.59
C GLU A 157 -2.57 8.36 0.57
N ASP A 158 -2.25 8.28 -0.73
CA ASP A 158 -3.16 8.69 -1.80
C ASP A 158 -4.41 7.81 -1.88
N TRP A 159 -4.24 6.50 -1.67
CA TRP A 159 -5.35 5.56 -1.63
C TRP A 159 -6.26 5.83 -0.42
N LEU A 160 -5.70 6.12 0.76
CA LEU A 160 -6.45 6.43 1.97
C LEU A 160 -7.29 7.70 1.83
N ALA A 161 -6.82 8.69 1.06
CA ALA A 161 -7.58 9.90 0.77
C ALA A 161 -8.91 9.62 0.03
N MET A 162 -9.00 8.47 -0.65
CA MET A 162 -10.18 8.06 -1.43
C MET A 162 -10.96 6.90 -0.81
N ASN A 163 -10.49 6.31 0.28
CA ASN A 163 -11.07 5.12 0.89
C ASN A 163 -11.19 5.28 2.41
N TYR A 164 -12.35 4.93 2.94
CA TYR A 164 -12.56 4.92 4.38
C TYR A 164 -11.89 3.70 5.02
N LEU A 165 -11.11 3.94 6.03
CA LEU A 165 -10.56 2.88 6.88
C LEU A 165 -10.65 3.35 8.34
N PRO A 166 -11.23 2.56 9.28
CA PRO A 166 -11.50 3.01 10.65
C PRO A 166 -10.26 3.58 11.34
N GLU A 167 -10.37 4.82 11.85
CA GLU A 167 -9.32 5.53 12.61
C GLU A 167 -7.94 5.57 11.93
N ALA A 168 -7.89 5.40 10.60
CA ALA A 168 -6.64 5.41 9.86
C ALA A 168 -6.09 6.83 9.71
N SER A 169 -4.78 6.94 9.77
CA SER A 169 -4.04 8.17 9.48
C SER A 169 -3.09 7.95 8.30
N PRO A 170 -2.78 9.00 7.55
CA PRO A 170 -1.78 8.90 6.48
C PRO A 170 -0.42 8.42 7.00
N LEU A 171 0.16 7.46 6.29
CA LEU A 171 1.47 6.90 6.61
C LEU A 171 2.39 7.06 5.40
N SER A 172 3.50 7.78 5.59
CA SER A 172 4.54 7.82 4.57
C SER A 172 5.18 6.44 4.37
N SER A 173 5.72 6.17 3.18
CA SER A 173 6.42 4.92 2.87
C SER A 173 7.55 4.60 3.85
N GLN A 174 8.23 5.61 4.38
CA GLN A 174 9.27 5.44 5.39
C GLN A 174 8.68 4.97 6.73
N LYS A 175 7.53 5.50 7.16
CA LYS A 175 6.86 5.06 8.40
C LYS A 175 6.34 3.63 8.23
N ILE A 176 5.79 3.27 7.07
CA ILE A 176 5.39 1.90 6.75
C ILE A 176 6.59 0.95 6.86
N SER A 177 7.72 1.28 6.25
CA SER A 177 8.95 0.48 6.37
C SER A 177 9.40 0.30 7.82
N THR A 178 9.27 1.34 8.64
CA THR A 178 9.60 1.28 10.07
C THR A 178 8.65 0.35 10.84
N ILE A 179 7.36 0.32 10.49
CA ILE A 179 6.37 -0.61 11.09
C ILE A 179 6.70 -2.04 10.69
N LEU A 180 6.92 -2.30 9.39
CA LEU A 180 7.23 -3.64 8.89
C LEU A 180 8.55 -4.19 9.43
N ALA A 181 9.56 -3.35 9.66
CA ALA A 181 10.84 -3.75 10.26
C ALA A 181 10.71 -4.24 11.72
N LYS A 182 9.58 -4.00 12.38
CA LYS A 182 9.31 -4.53 13.75
C LYS A 182 8.70 -5.92 13.74
N VAL A 183 8.39 -6.46 12.57
CA VAL A 183 7.84 -7.82 12.42
C VAL A 183 9.01 -8.79 12.41
N SER A 184 9.20 -9.52 13.52
CA SER A 184 10.22 -10.57 13.63
C SER A 184 9.61 -11.95 13.38
N GLN A 185 10.46 -12.96 13.15
CA GLN A 185 10.00 -14.34 12.99
C GLN A 185 9.27 -14.84 14.27
N GLU A 186 9.77 -14.47 15.45
CA GLU A 186 9.14 -14.83 16.73
C GLU A 186 7.72 -14.25 16.83
N ASN A 187 7.50 -13.02 16.35
CA ASN A 187 6.17 -12.41 16.30
C ASN A 187 5.24 -13.17 15.34
N ILE A 188 5.74 -13.55 14.18
CA ILE A 188 4.98 -14.34 13.20
C ILE A 188 4.58 -15.68 13.80
N ASP A 189 5.51 -16.39 14.42
CA ASP A 189 5.28 -17.68 15.05
C ASP A 189 4.25 -17.56 16.20
N GLN A 190 4.37 -16.54 17.04
CA GLN A 190 3.41 -16.26 18.09
C GLN A 190 2.00 -15.93 17.55
N TYR A 191 1.92 -15.17 16.47
CA TYR A 191 0.65 -14.87 15.81
C TYR A 191 -0.04 -16.14 15.30
N PHE A 192 0.69 -17.02 14.63
CA PHE A 192 0.11 -18.28 14.13
C PHE A 192 -0.26 -19.24 15.24
N LYS A 193 0.49 -19.28 16.33
CA LYS A 193 0.11 -20.03 17.53
C LYS A 193 -1.24 -19.56 18.06
N LEU A 194 -1.43 -18.26 18.27
CA LEU A 194 -2.70 -17.71 18.75
C LEU A 194 -3.85 -17.96 17.76
N ARG A 195 -3.58 -17.90 16.45
CA ARG A 195 -4.59 -18.23 15.42
C ARG A 195 -5.01 -19.68 15.51
N HIS A 196 -4.06 -20.60 15.60
CA HIS A 196 -4.33 -22.03 15.73
C HIS A 196 -5.11 -22.36 17.00
N GLU A 197 -4.70 -21.84 18.14
CA GLU A 197 -5.41 -22.01 19.42
C GLU A 197 -6.88 -21.61 19.30
N ARG A 198 -7.15 -20.46 18.69
CA ARG A 198 -8.51 -19.97 18.47
C ARG A 198 -9.32 -20.87 17.55
N VAL A 199 -8.76 -21.28 16.41
CA VAL A 199 -9.45 -22.17 15.44
C VAL A 199 -9.75 -23.51 16.10
N THR A 200 -8.82 -24.03 16.90
CA THR A 200 -9.01 -25.28 17.65
C THR A 200 -10.10 -25.15 18.71
N GLU A 201 -10.11 -24.07 19.47
CA GLU A 201 -11.18 -23.80 20.45
C GLU A 201 -12.56 -23.72 19.81
N ASP A 202 -12.67 -23.02 18.68
CA ASP A 202 -13.93 -22.89 17.96
C ASP A 202 -14.39 -24.23 17.36
N HIS A 203 -13.46 -25.07 16.91
CA HIS A 203 -13.76 -26.44 16.48
C HIS A 203 -14.26 -27.29 17.65
N LEU A 204 -13.61 -27.26 18.81
CA LEU A 204 -14.02 -28.00 19.99
C LEU A 204 -15.41 -27.60 20.49
N LYS A 205 -15.73 -26.31 20.51
CA LYS A 205 -17.09 -25.82 20.85
C LYS A 205 -18.14 -26.36 19.88
N LYS A 206 -17.88 -26.35 18.58
CA LYS A 206 -18.78 -26.93 17.56
C LYS A 206 -18.93 -28.45 17.75
N GLU A 207 -17.86 -29.15 18.09
CA GLU A 207 -17.91 -30.57 18.37
C GLU A 207 -18.78 -30.92 19.60
N GLU A 208 -18.68 -30.12 20.66
CA GLU A 208 -19.53 -30.28 21.86
C GLU A 208 -21.00 -30.01 21.55
N GLU A 209 -21.29 -28.97 20.73
CA GLU A 209 -22.65 -28.67 20.32
C GLU A 209 -23.23 -29.80 19.42
N ALA A 210 -22.45 -30.30 18.50
CA ALA A 210 -22.85 -31.43 17.65
C ALA A 210 -23.15 -32.72 18.48
N LYS A 211 -22.31 -33.03 19.50
CA LYS A 211 -22.53 -34.15 20.43
C LYS A 211 -23.85 -34.00 21.17
N LYS A 212 -24.21 -32.79 21.63
CA LYS A 212 -25.50 -32.56 22.32
C LYS A 212 -26.70 -32.82 21.39
N GLN A 213 -26.52 -32.71 20.09
CA GLN A 213 -27.56 -32.95 19.04
C GLN A 213 -27.47 -34.39 18.50
N ASN A 214 -26.64 -35.28 19.05
CA ASN A 214 -26.32 -36.61 18.52
C ASN A 214 -25.78 -36.58 17.07
N LEU A 215 -25.09 -35.50 16.68
CA LEU A 215 -24.42 -35.36 15.41
C LEU A 215 -22.93 -35.62 15.58
N GLN A 216 -22.30 -36.23 14.57
CA GLN A 216 -20.86 -36.40 14.52
C GLN A 216 -20.27 -35.27 13.66
N LEU A 217 -19.43 -34.45 14.24
CA LEU A 217 -18.67 -33.46 13.50
C LEU A 217 -17.47 -34.15 12.80
N SER A 218 -17.14 -33.67 11.61
CA SER A 218 -15.90 -34.08 10.93
C SER A 218 -14.68 -33.64 11.74
N PRO A 219 -13.59 -34.43 11.78
CA PRO A 219 -12.35 -33.99 12.38
C PRO A 219 -11.84 -32.69 11.73
N MET A 220 -11.02 -31.95 12.44
CA MET A 220 -10.36 -30.77 11.89
C MET A 220 -9.57 -31.17 10.63
N MET A 221 -9.73 -30.44 9.55
CA MET A 221 -9.02 -30.69 8.30
C MET A 221 -8.28 -29.45 7.85
N MET A 222 -6.97 -29.59 7.61
CA MET A 222 -6.12 -28.53 7.09
C MET A 222 -5.68 -28.85 5.69
N ALA A 223 -5.78 -27.87 4.80
CA ALA A 223 -5.24 -27.95 3.44
C ALA A 223 -3.91 -27.18 3.37
N ILE A 224 -2.90 -27.83 2.79
CA ILE A 224 -1.57 -27.27 2.59
C ILE A 224 -1.33 -27.13 1.09
N ASP A 225 -0.99 -25.92 0.66
CA ASP A 225 -0.61 -25.62 -0.72
C ASP A 225 0.48 -24.56 -0.75
N SER A 226 1.24 -24.51 -1.83
CA SER A 226 2.32 -23.55 -2.04
C SER A 226 2.10 -22.74 -3.31
N THR A 227 2.63 -21.53 -3.28
CA THR A 227 2.70 -20.65 -4.44
C THR A 227 4.08 -19.97 -4.48
N SER A 228 4.50 -19.58 -5.68
CA SER A 228 5.70 -18.79 -5.87
C SER A 228 5.34 -17.33 -6.16
N ILE A 229 6.12 -16.40 -5.64
CA ILE A 229 6.03 -14.97 -5.93
C ILE A 229 7.34 -14.53 -6.58
N SER A 230 7.25 -14.13 -7.85
CA SER A 230 8.39 -13.58 -8.58
C SER A 230 8.71 -12.16 -8.11
N THR A 231 9.99 -11.82 -8.03
CA THR A 231 10.45 -10.51 -7.55
C THR A 231 11.62 -9.97 -8.36
N TRP A 232 11.63 -8.66 -8.54
CA TRP A 232 12.76 -7.89 -9.07
C TRP A 232 13.75 -7.47 -7.98
N SER A 233 13.45 -7.75 -6.71
CA SER A 233 14.31 -7.35 -5.59
C SER A 233 15.61 -8.15 -5.58
N GLU A 234 16.73 -7.45 -5.43
CA GLU A 234 18.05 -8.04 -5.23
C GLU A 234 18.40 -8.19 -3.72
N THR A 235 17.54 -7.70 -2.83
CA THR A 235 17.79 -7.63 -1.38
C THR A 235 17.02 -8.64 -0.56
N ILE A 236 16.20 -9.48 -1.17
CA ILE A 236 15.46 -10.55 -0.48
C ILE A 236 16.34 -11.79 -0.47
N ASP A 237 16.80 -12.20 0.70
CA ASP A 237 17.76 -13.30 0.88
C ASP A 237 17.25 -14.64 0.32
N ASN A 238 15.95 -14.93 0.51
CA ASN A 238 15.31 -16.16 0.04
C ASN A 238 14.88 -16.13 -1.44
N ALA A 239 15.12 -15.00 -2.14
CA ALA A 239 14.78 -14.89 -3.56
C ALA A 239 15.84 -15.60 -4.42
N THR A 240 15.49 -16.75 -4.96
CA THR A 240 16.33 -17.58 -5.82
C THR A 240 15.58 -17.99 -7.09
N TYR A 241 16.33 -18.41 -8.13
CA TYR A 241 15.72 -18.95 -9.34
C TYR A 241 15.16 -20.35 -9.06
N GLY A 242 13.92 -20.59 -9.49
CA GLY A 242 13.22 -21.87 -9.34
C GLY A 242 12.18 -22.05 -10.42
N HIS A 243 11.27 -23.00 -10.25
CA HIS A 243 10.13 -23.18 -11.17
C HIS A 243 9.03 -22.17 -10.84
N ALA A 244 9.12 -20.99 -11.45
CA ALA A 244 8.17 -19.93 -11.24
C ALA A 244 6.80 -20.24 -11.85
N LYS A 245 5.71 -19.99 -11.12
CA LYS A 245 4.35 -20.05 -11.65
C LYS A 245 4.01 -18.82 -12.50
N GLN A 246 4.75 -17.73 -12.36
CA GLN A 246 4.48 -16.44 -13.01
C GLN A 246 5.51 -16.07 -14.08
N ASP A 247 6.81 -16.06 -13.74
CA ASP A 247 7.88 -15.63 -14.65
C ASP A 247 9.18 -16.40 -14.35
N ASP A 248 9.58 -17.27 -15.28
CA ASP A 248 10.77 -18.13 -15.15
C ASP A 248 12.11 -17.34 -15.19
N PHE A 249 12.07 -16.08 -15.61
CA PHE A 249 13.27 -15.25 -15.73
C PHE A 249 13.58 -14.43 -14.47
N LEU A 250 12.66 -14.44 -13.49
CA LEU A 250 12.82 -13.70 -12.25
C LEU A 250 13.18 -14.64 -11.08
N LYS A 251 13.90 -14.09 -10.11
CA LYS A 251 14.00 -14.71 -8.80
C LYS A 251 12.62 -14.77 -8.15
N GLN A 252 12.40 -15.77 -7.31
CA GLN A 252 11.14 -15.97 -6.61
C GLN A 252 11.37 -16.38 -5.17
N VAL A 253 10.37 -16.18 -4.34
CA VAL A 253 10.21 -16.82 -3.03
C VAL A 253 9.03 -17.77 -3.10
N ASN A 254 9.07 -18.87 -2.36
CA ASN A 254 7.95 -19.78 -2.23
C ASN A 254 7.21 -19.50 -0.92
N LEU A 255 5.89 -19.40 -1.00
CA LEU A 255 5.02 -19.28 0.16
C LEU A 255 4.15 -20.53 0.27
N THR A 256 4.21 -21.18 1.42
CA THR A 256 3.34 -22.30 1.74
C THR A 256 2.30 -21.83 2.74
N PHE A 257 1.03 -22.13 2.47
CA PHE A 257 -0.10 -21.81 3.31
C PHE A 257 -0.74 -23.08 3.85
N CYS A 258 -1.10 -23.06 5.14
CA CYS A 258 -1.92 -24.06 5.77
C CYS A 258 -3.22 -23.40 6.22
N ILE A 259 -4.33 -23.81 5.67
CA ILE A 259 -5.66 -23.25 5.96
C ILE A 259 -6.58 -24.30 6.56
N ASP A 260 -7.46 -23.91 7.46
CA ASP A 260 -8.59 -24.74 7.85
C ASP A 260 -9.53 -24.90 6.67
N TYR A 261 -9.82 -26.15 6.30
CA TYR A 261 -10.61 -26.46 5.10
C TYR A 261 -12.05 -25.95 5.16
N PHE A 262 -12.64 -25.92 6.36
CA PHE A 262 -14.05 -25.58 6.53
C PHE A 262 -14.29 -24.08 6.71
N THR A 263 -13.37 -23.39 7.36
CA THR A 263 -13.51 -21.96 7.64
C THR A 263 -12.73 -21.08 6.67
N GLY A 264 -11.70 -21.61 6.02
CA GLY A 264 -10.75 -20.85 5.22
C GLY A 264 -9.77 -20.04 6.07
N ASP A 265 -9.76 -20.22 7.38
CA ASP A 265 -8.82 -19.52 8.28
C ASP A 265 -7.38 -19.94 8.00
N LEU A 266 -6.49 -18.97 7.89
CA LEU A 266 -5.06 -19.21 7.77
C LEU A 266 -4.50 -19.67 9.11
N CYS A 267 -4.12 -20.93 9.20
CA CYS A 267 -3.56 -21.55 10.40
C CYS A 267 -2.04 -21.39 10.49
N TYR A 268 -1.35 -21.40 9.35
CA TYR A 268 0.10 -21.22 9.27
C TYR A 268 0.51 -20.73 7.88
N ALA A 269 1.58 -19.95 7.81
CA ALA A 269 2.24 -19.59 6.57
C ALA A 269 3.75 -19.64 6.74
N TYR A 270 4.45 -20.09 5.72
CA TYR A 270 5.89 -20.21 5.72
C TYR A 270 6.50 -19.75 4.39
N GLU A 271 7.52 -18.92 4.48
CA GLU A 271 8.34 -18.48 3.35
C GLU A 271 9.58 -19.36 3.25
N SER A 272 9.90 -19.81 2.05
CA SER A 272 11.11 -20.57 1.75
C SER A 272 11.79 -20.08 0.48
N GLU A 273 13.03 -20.53 0.28
CA GLU A 273 13.78 -20.22 -0.93
C GLU A 273 13.04 -20.68 -2.19
N GLY A 274 13.07 -19.84 -3.24
CA GLY A 274 12.39 -20.12 -4.48
C GLY A 274 12.85 -21.37 -5.23
N SER A 275 14.05 -21.86 -4.95
CA SER A 275 14.63 -23.09 -5.53
C SER A 275 14.16 -24.39 -4.88
N VAL A 276 13.54 -24.31 -3.68
CA VAL A 276 13.15 -25.51 -2.92
C VAL A 276 11.80 -26.02 -3.43
N ASN A 277 11.72 -27.32 -3.69
CA ASN A 277 10.47 -27.95 -4.12
C ASN A 277 9.59 -28.36 -2.93
N ASP A 278 8.28 -28.44 -3.15
CA ASP A 278 7.26 -28.73 -2.15
C ASP A 278 7.50 -30.06 -1.41
N MET A 279 7.94 -31.10 -2.13
CA MET A 279 8.21 -32.42 -1.56
C MET A 279 9.30 -32.39 -0.48
N SER A 280 10.38 -31.65 -0.72
CA SER A 280 11.48 -31.49 0.22
C SER A 280 11.09 -30.65 1.44
N LEU A 281 10.27 -29.61 1.21
CA LEU A 281 9.88 -28.64 2.20
C LEU A 281 8.85 -29.17 3.20
N PHE A 282 8.01 -30.13 2.80
CA PHE A 282 6.87 -30.60 3.57
C PHE A 282 7.23 -31.03 5.00
N ALA A 283 8.32 -31.77 5.14
CA ALA A 283 8.79 -32.23 6.44
C ALA A 283 9.19 -31.09 7.38
N ASP A 284 9.82 -30.06 6.82
CA ASP A 284 10.24 -28.88 7.58
C ASP A 284 9.02 -28.05 8.00
N ILE A 285 8.02 -27.94 7.13
CA ILE A 285 6.75 -27.28 7.47
C ILE A 285 6.07 -27.95 8.66
N LEU A 286 5.89 -29.28 8.62
CA LEU A 286 5.30 -30.01 9.75
C LEU A 286 6.07 -29.81 11.04
N MET A 287 7.40 -29.92 10.99
CA MET A 287 8.25 -29.72 12.15
C MET A 287 8.13 -28.29 12.71
N ARG A 288 8.10 -27.28 11.85
CA ARG A 288 7.94 -25.88 12.25
C ARG A 288 6.57 -25.63 12.88
N MET A 289 5.50 -26.15 12.27
CA MET A 289 4.16 -26.06 12.85
C MET A 289 4.12 -26.63 14.26
N GLN A 290 4.73 -27.79 14.49
CA GLN A 290 4.83 -28.40 15.83
C GLN A 290 5.69 -27.56 16.79
N ASN A 291 6.82 -27.02 16.34
CA ASN A 291 7.70 -26.17 17.16
C ASN A 291 7.01 -24.86 17.57
N VAL A 292 6.16 -24.31 16.73
CA VAL A 292 5.32 -23.14 17.05
C VAL A 292 4.19 -23.50 18.02
N GLY A 293 3.95 -24.78 18.22
CA GLY A 293 2.94 -25.28 19.16
C GLY A 293 1.58 -25.58 18.54
N LEU A 294 1.53 -25.76 17.22
CA LEU A 294 0.34 -26.26 16.55
C LEU A 294 0.16 -27.75 16.86
N ASP A 295 -0.98 -28.10 17.44
CA ASP A 295 -1.33 -29.51 17.70
C ASP A 295 -1.95 -30.11 16.42
N LEU A 296 -1.19 -30.95 15.75
CA LEU A 296 -1.62 -31.63 14.54
C LEU A 296 -2.30 -32.99 14.83
N THR A 297 -2.34 -33.40 16.09
CA THR A 297 -2.99 -34.67 16.46
C THR A 297 -4.49 -34.61 16.17
N LYS A 298 -5.02 -35.66 15.55
CA LYS A 298 -6.43 -35.74 15.12
C LYS A 298 -6.80 -34.72 14.00
N THR A 299 -5.82 -34.12 13.32
CA THR A 299 -6.04 -33.24 12.17
C THR A 299 -5.84 -34.03 10.87
N LEU A 300 -6.78 -33.98 9.96
CA LEU A 300 -6.60 -34.50 8.62
C LEU A 300 -5.83 -33.47 7.76
N LEU A 301 -4.73 -33.89 7.16
CA LEU A 301 -3.97 -33.04 6.24
C LEU A 301 -4.34 -33.38 4.80
N ALA A 302 -4.80 -32.37 4.06
CA ALA A 302 -5.05 -32.45 2.62
C ALA A 302 -3.90 -31.72 1.89
N THR A 303 -3.21 -32.43 1.02
CA THR A 303 -2.11 -31.89 0.21
C THR A 303 -2.28 -32.30 -1.25
N ASP A 304 -1.67 -31.57 -2.16
CA ASP A 304 -1.62 -32.00 -3.55
C ASP A 304 -0.59 -33.12 -3.78
N ARG A 305 -0.52 -33.63 -5.01
CA ARG A 305 0.42 -34.70 -5.36
C ARG A 305 1.89 -34.27 -5.29
N GLY A 306 2.18 -32.99 -5.36
CA GLY A 306 3.54 -32.45 -5.25
C GLY A 306 4.19 -32.74 -3.92
N TYR A 307 3.39 -32.98 -2.88
CA TYR A 307 3.87 -33.34 -1.53
C TYR A 307 4.01 -34.84 -1.30
N ALA A 308 3.49 -35.68 -2.21
CA ALA A 308 3.41 -37.11 -1.99
C ALA A 308 4.76 -37.80 -2.16
N SER A 309 5.32 -38.27 -1.03
CA SER A 309 6.46 -39.19 -0.98
C SER A 309 6.29 -40.18 0.17
N ILE A 310 6.94 -41.32 0.08
CA ILE A 310 6.93 -42.33 1.17
C ILE A 310 7.42 -41.69 2.48
N LEU A 311 8.48 -40.89 2.40
CA LEU A 311 9.03 -40.21 3.57
C LEU A 311 8.04 -39.19 4.18
N ASN A 312 7.34 -38.42 3.35
CA ASN A 312 6.36 -37.45 3.82
C ASN A 312 5.15 -38.15 4.46
N ILE A 313 4.65 -39.24 3.85
CA ILE A 313 3.57 -40.06 4.43
C ILE A 313 4.01 -40.61 5.78
N GLN A 314 5.23 -41.14 5.90
CA GLN A 314 5.74 -41.66 7.16
C GLN A 314 5.87 -40.58 8.24
N LYS A 315 6.23 -39.36 7.87
CA LYS A 315 6.26 -38.21 8.78
C LYS A 315 4.88 -37.79 9.26
N MET A 316 3.88 -37.77 8.38
CA MET A 316 2.48 -37.53 8.78
C MET A 316 2.01 -38.56 9.80
N ILE A 317 2.27 -39.84 9.54
CA ILE A 317 1.93 -40.95 10.50
C ILE A 317 2.62 -40.72 11.83
N ASN A 318 3.90 -40.33 11.85
CA ASN A 318 4.66 -40.05 13.05
C ASN A 318 4.14 -38.82 13.83
N CYS A 319 3.51 -37.88 13.16
CA CYS A 319 2.87 -36.71 13.78
C CYS A 319 1.44 -37.00 14.26
N ASN A 320 0.93 -38.22 14.06
CA ASN A 320 -0.46 -38.62 14.32
C ASN A 320 -1.49 -37.74 13.55
N CYS A 321 -1.13 -37.30 12.37
CA CYS A 321 -2.03 -36.58 11.44
C CYS A 321 -2.76 -37.57 10.55
#